data_7fac271ff87921fcc8dee21807318d56
#
_entry.id   7fac271ff87921fcc8dee21807318d56
#
_cell.length_a   1.000
_cell.length_b   1.000
_cell.length_c   1.000
_cell.angle_alpha   90.00
_cell.angle_beta   90.00
_cell.angle_gamma   90.00
#
_symmetry.space_group_name_H-M   'P 1'
#
loop_
_entity.id
_entity.type
_entity.pdbx_description
1 polymer ?
#
loop_
_entity_poly.entity_id
_entity_poly.type
_entity_poly.pdbx_seq_one_letter_code
_entity_poly.pdbx_strand_id
1 'polypeptide(L)'
;MPPSEGFLDANGVSLHYALSGDSGRSVVLLHELGGTLNSWDSVAPALAQHYRVLRYDQRGAGLSEKVRHEFTADMLVEDFEALAAALALPPPYHLVTVAAAATQALRFAEKYPDRVGALVLCNPAPGVDSSRAAVLDERAAFAAREGMRASLPTTLALSYPPQLGERAAYEAYLGRYLANDPVCFGFAFRALARTNMLHMLPQIRCPAMVVAGRHDTVRPHAGSAELAKKIPGARFELIDDGGHFLPTQAARALTALLEEFLPR
;
A
#
# COMPACT_ATOMS: atom_id res chain seq x y z
N MET A 1 3.09 -11.15 21.91
CA MET A 1 2.23 -12.32 21.53
C MET A 1 2.58 -12.76 20.12
N PRO A 2 2.40 -14.05 19.75
CA PRO A 2 2.49 -14.46 18.35
C PRO A 2 1.49 -13.60 17.53
N PRO A 3 1.77 -13.35 16.25
CA PRO A 3 0.84 -12.59 15.41
C PRO A 3 -0.52 -13.29 15.39
N SER A 4 -1.60 -12.52 15.59
CA SER A 4 -2.95 -13.04 15.36
C SER A 4 -3.27 -12.80 13.89
N GLU A 5 -3.62 -13.86 13.18
CA GLU A 5 -4.04 -13.82 11.79
C GLU A 5 -5.44 -14.43 11.69
N GLY A 6 -6.28 -13.84 10.86
CA GLY A 6 -7.67 -14.29 10.74
C GLY A 6 -8.48 -13.47 9.76
N PHE A 7 -9.81 -13.66 9.86
CA PHE A 7 -10.78 -12.98 9.03
C PHE A 7 -11.77 -12.23 9.91
N LEU A 8 -12.16 -11.02 9.49
CA LEU A 8 -13.19 -10.23 10.14
C LEU A 8 -14.13 -9.63 9.10
N ASP A 9 -15.42 -9.68 9.39
CA ASP A 9 -16.40 -8.93 8.61
C ASP A 9 -16.29 -7.45 8.97
N ALA A 10 -15.90 -6.64 8.00
CA ALA A 10 -15.70 -5.22 8.13
C ALA A 10 -16.32 -4.51 6.92
N ASN A 11 -17.22 -3.58 7.17
CA ASN A 11 -17.90 -2.80 6.12
C ASN A 11 -18.55 -3.69 5.02
N GLY A 12 -19.17 -4.82 5.43
CA GLY A 12 -19.87 -5.74 4.54
C GLY A 12 -18.96 -6.58 3.63
N VAL A 13 -17.69 -6.75 4.01
CA VAL A 13 -16.75 -7.63 3.32
C VAL A 13 -15.89 -8.37 4.34
N SER A 14 -15.60 -9.65 4.08
CA SER A 14 -14.68 -10.41 4.93
C SER A 14 -13.24 -10.07 4.57
N LEU A 15 -12.51 -9.46 5.51
CA LEU A 15 -11.12 -9.06 5.34
C LEU A 15 -10.17 -10.01 6.07
N HIS A 16 -9.16 -10.47 5.34
CA HIS A 16 -8.04 -11.21 5.88
C HIS A 16 -7.02 -10.24 6.48
N TYR A 17 -6.63 -10.45 7.73
CA TYR A 17 -5.69 -9.57 8.44
C TYR A 17 -4.63 -10.35 9.21
N ALA A 18 -3.53 -9.67 9.51
CA ALA A 18 -2.53 -10.10 10.49
C ALA A 18 -2.18 -8.92 11.40
N LEU A 19 -2.29 -9.15 12.72
CA LEU A 19 -1.92 -8.19 13.77
C LEU A 19 -0.76 -8.76 14.57
N SER A 20 0.34 -8.01 14.68
CA SER A 20 1.53 -8.38 15.42
C SER A 20 2.00 -7.25 16.32
N GLY A 21 2.76 -7.62 17.39
CA GLY A 21 3.10 -6.68 18.46
C GLY A 21 1.92 -6.47 19.43
N ASP A 22 2.23 -6.18 20.67
CA ASP A 22 1.24 -6.09 21.75
C ASP A 22 1.25 -4.73 22.47
N SER A 23 2.19 -3.88 22.13
CA SER A 23 2.42 -2.58 22.78
C SER A 23 2.78 -1.49 21.77
N GLY A 24 2.84 -0.26 22.25
CA GLY A 24 3.20 0.89 21.45
C GLY A 24 2.06 1.43 20.58
N ARG A 25 2.41 2.34 19.71
CA ARG A 25 1.47 2.98 18.77
C ARG A 25 1.08 2.02 17.63
N SER A 26 -0.02 2.33 16.99
CA SER A 26 -0.54 1.52 15.88
C SER A 26 0.14 1.89 14.57
N VAL A 27 0.77 0.92 13.90
CA VAL A 27 1.29 1.03 12.53
C VAL A 27 0.39 0.21 11.61
N VAL A 28 0.00 0.79 10.48
CA VAL A 28 -0.84 0.12 9.47
C VAL A 28 -0.07 0.09 8.16
N LEU A 29 0.17 -1.12 7.66
CA LEU A 29 0.94 -1.36 6.45
C LEU A 29 -0.01 -1.70 5.29
N LEU A 30 -0.15 -0.77 4.33
CA LEU A 30 -1.07 -0.87 3.20
C LEU A 30 -0.33 -1.30 1.93
N HIS A 31 -0.73 -2.43 1.38
CA HIS A 31 -0.09 -3.02 0.20
C HIS A 31 -0.47 -2.34 -1.12
N GLU A 32 0.38 -2.51 -2.13
CA GLU A 32 0.23 -2.03 -3.51
C GLU A 32 -0.83 -2.79 -4.30
N LEU A 33 -1.17 -2.30 -5.51
CA LEU A 33 -2.02 -3.03 -6.46
C LEU A 33 -1.43 -4.39 -6.82
N GLY A 34 -2.23 -5.44 -6.66
CA GLY A 34 -1.82 -6.82 -6.88
C GLY A 34 -0.97 -7.42 -5.77
N GLY A 35 -0.64 -6.64 -4.74
CA GLY A 35 -0.02 -7.12 -3.51
C GLY A 35 -1.02 -7.74 -2.54
N THR A 36 -0.51 -8.14 -1.39
CA THR A 36 -1.24 -8.71 -0.26
C THR A 36 -0.59 -8.26 1.04
N LEU A 37 -1.16 -8.58 2.18
CA LEU A 37 -0.53 -8.34 3.48
C LEU A 37 0.90 -8.93 3.55
N ASN A 38 1.18 -9.99 2.76
CA ASN A 38 2.51 -10.62 2.69
C ASN A 38 3.56 -9.76 1.96
N SER A 39 3.18 -8.67 1.29
CA SER A 39 4.16 -7.71 0.77
C SER A 39 5.04 -7.14 1.90
N TRP A 40 4.56 -7.18 3.13
CA TRP A 40 5.20 -6.64 4.31
C TRP A 40 5.87 -7.67 5.22
N ASP A 41 5.95 -8.95 4.81
CA ASP A 41 6.49 -10.04 5.67
C ASP A 41 7.90 -9.78 6.16
N SER A 42 8.75 -9.14 5.34
CA SER A 42 10.13 -8.82 5.70
C SER A 42 10.30 -7.54 6.53
N VAL A 43 9.25 -6.72 6.65
CA VAL A 43 9.28 -5.44 7.39
C VAL A 43 8.56 -5.53 8.73
N ALA A 44 7.38 -6.15 8.73
CA ALA A 44 6.50 -6.18 9.90
C ALA A 44 7.12 -6.76 11.17
N PRO A 45 7.95 -7.83 11.14
CA PRO A 45 8.52 -8.42 12.35
C PRO A 45 9.41 -7.46 13.16
N ALA A 46 10.18 -6.60 12.48
CA ALA A 46 11.00 -5.60 13.16
C ALA A 46 10.14 -4.53 13.83
N LEU A 47 9.17 -3.98 13.09
CA LEU A 47 8.25 -2.97 13.62
C LEU A 47 7.43 -3.52 14.80
N ALA A 48 7.04 -4.81 14.77
CA ALA A 48 6.27 -5.44 15.83
C ALA A 48 6.99 -5.54 17.17
N GLN A 49 8.30 -5.27 17.22
CA GLN A 49 9.05 -5.17 18.47
C GLN A 49 8.70 -3.89 19.27
N HIS A 50 8.17 -2.86 18.58
CA HIS A 50 7.93 -1.55 19.18
C HIS A 50 6.52 -1.00 18.95
N TYR A 51 5.76 -1.60 18.02
CA TYR A 51 4.45 -1.14 17.58
C TYR A 51 3.42 -2.27 17.54
N ARG A 52 2.15 -1.91 17.59
CA ARG A 52 1.06 -2.79 17.12
C ARG A 52 0.95 -2.64 15.62
N VAL A 53 1.31 -3.68 14.88
CA VAL A 53 1.41 -3.65 13.42
C VAL A 53 0.24 -4.40 12.80
N LEU A 54 -0.66 -3.66 12.14
CA LEU A 54 -1.75 -4.22 11.35
C LEU A 54 -1.32 -4.30 9.89
N ARG A 55 -1.51 -5.48 9.30
CA ARG A 55 -1.48 -5.72 7.85
C ARG A 55 -2.79 -6.39 7.47
N TYR A 56 -3.34 -6.08 6.33
CA TYR A 56 -4.53 -6.76 5.84
C TYR A 56 -4.56 -6.78 4.32
N ASP A 57 -5.23 -7.77 3.77
CA ASP A 57 -5.55 -7.81 2.36
C ASP A 57 -6.73 -6.85 2.12
N GLN A 58 -6.54 -5.85 1.28
CA GLN A 58 -7.64 -4.94 0.89
C GLN A 58 -8.75 -5.73 0.21
N ARG A 59 -10.00 -5.22 0.21
CA ARG A 59 -11.13 -5.90 -0.45
C ARG A 59 -10.78 -6.32 -1.87
N GLY A 60 -11.09 -7.56 -2.20
CA GLY A 60 -10.79 -8.16 -3.49
C GLY A 60 -9.36 -8.69 -3.66
N ALA A 61 -8.42 -8.33 -2.75
CA ALA A 61 -7.03 -8.80 -2.80
C ALA A 61 -6.81 -10.05 -1.94
N GLY A 62 -5.69 -10.72 -2.15
CA GLY A 62 -5.18 -11.81 -1.33
C GLY A 62 -6.22 -12.84 -0.95
N LEU A 63 -6.39 -13.08 0.36
CA LEU A 63 -7.42 -13.97 0.92
C LEU A 63 -8.69 -13.24 1.34
N SER A 64 -8.75 -11.90 1.28
CA SER A 64 -9.99 -11.16 1.49
C SER A 64 -11.03 -11.51 0.44
N GLU A 65 -12.31 -11.30 0.80
CA GLU A 65 -13.47 -11.60 -0.05
C GLU A 65 -13.35 -10.99 -1.45
N LYS A 66 -13.69 -11.78 -2.46
CA LYS A 66 -13.71 -11.37 -3.86
C LYS A 66 -15.05 -10.74 -4.20
N VAL A 67 -15.08 -9.41 -4.24
CA VAL A 67 -16.30 -8.63 -4.54
C VAL A 67 -16.65 -8.68 -6.03
N ARG A 68 -17.92 -8.40 -6.37
CA ARG A 68 -18.42 -8.42 -7.76
C ARG A 68 -18.93 -7.06 -8.22
N HIS A 69 -18.61 -6.01 -7.49
CA HIS A 69 -18.89 -4.61 -7.84
C HIS A 69 -17.67 -3.75 -7.59
N GLU A 70 -17.55 -2.67 -8.34
CA GLU A 70 -16.45 -1.72 -8.21
C GLU A 70 -16.47 -1.06 -6.83
N PHE A 71 -15.29 -0.69 -6.36
CA PHE A 71 -15.11 0.01 -5.11
C PHE A 71 -14.31 1.30 -5.28
N THR A 72 -14.37 2.16 -4.31
CA THR A 72 -13.74 3.48 -4.29
C THR A 72 -12.68 3.58 -3.19
N ALA A 73 -11.88 4.64 -3.23
CA ALA A 73 -10.96 4.95 -2.14
C ALA A 73 -11.70 5.21 -0.81
N ASP A 74 -12.92 5.75 -0.84
CA ASP A 74 -13.76 5.90 0.35
C ASP A 74 -14.13 4.57 0.97
N MET A 75 -14.54 3.59 0.17
CA MET A 75 -14.86 2.25 0.65
C MET A 75 -13.63 1.57 1.27
N LEU A 76 -12.42 1.76 0.70
CA LEU A 76 -11.18 1.24 1.30
C LEU A 76 -10.87 1.90 2.66
N VAL A 77 -11.19 3.18 2.82
CA VAL A 77 -11.07 3.89 4.11
C VAL A 77 -12.08 3.33 5.12
N GLU A 78 -13.31 3.11 4.72
CA GLU A 78 -14.37 2.55 5.56
C GLU A 78 -14.07 1.11 5.99
N ASP A 79 -13.47 0.30 5.11
CA ASP A 79 -12.98 -1.04 5.44
C ASP A 79 -11.91 -1.00 6.54
N PHE A 80 -10.92 -0.12 6.38
CA PHE A 80 -9.89 0.05 7.40
C PHE A 80 -10.48 0.52 8.74
N GLU A 81 -11.41 1.48 8.72
CA GLU A 81 -12.10 1.98 9.91
C GLU A 81 -12.81 0.85 10.65
N ALA A 82 -13.62 0.06 9.93
CA ALA A 82 -14.36 -1.03 10.51
C ALA A 82 -13.43 -2.14 11.06
N LEU A 83 -12.37 -2.47 10.31
CA LEU A 83 -11.36 -3.45 10.74
C LEU A 83 -10.61 -2.97 11.99
N ALA A 84 -10.15 -1.71 12.02
CA ALA A 84 -9.45 -1.14 13.16
C ALA A 84 -10.33 -1.10 14.42
N ALA A 85 -11.62 -0.78 14.26
CA ALA A 85 -12.59 -0.80 15.35
C ALA A 85 -12.81 -2.23 15.90
N ALA A 86 -13.00 -3.22 15.01
CA ALA A 86 -13.19 -4.62 15.39
C ALA A 86 -11.96 -5.20 16.12
N LEU A 87 -10.75 -4.77 15.75
CA LEU A 87 -9.50 -5.17 16.39
C LEU A 87 -9.15 -4.33 17.63
N ALA A 88 -9.98 -3.37 18.02
CA ALA A 88 -9.69 -2.40 19.07
C ALA A 88 -8.30 -1.75 18.88
N LEU A 89 -7.94 -1.41 17.65
CA LEU A 89 -6.68 -0.78 17.32
C LEU A 89 -6.76 0.72 17.62
N PRO A 90 -5.98 1.26 18.57
CA PRO A 90 -6.11 2.65 18.97
C PRO A 90 -5.47 3.63 17.97
N PRO A 91 -6.14 4.75 17.65
CA PRO A 91 -5.51 5.87 16.98
C PRO A 91 -4.57 6.64 17.95
N PRO A 92 -3.69 7.55 17.46
CA PRO A 92 -3.45 7.84 16.06
C PRO A 92 -2.64 6.75 15.36
N TYR A 93 -2.95 6.52 14.08
CA TYR A 93 -2.29 5.50 13.25
C TYR A 93 -1.08 6.05 12.52
N HIS A 94 0.01 5.29 12.47
CA HIS A 94 1.11 5.51 11.54
C HIS A 94 0.80 4.72 10.26
N LEU A 95 0.48 5.43 9.18
CA LEU A 95 0.12 4.81 7.90
C LEU A 95 1.36 4.70 7.02
N VAL A 96 1.71 3.48 6.65
CA VAL A 96 2.82 3.17 5.73
C VAL A 96 2.26 2.52 4.47
N THR A 97 2.54 3.10 3.31
CA THR A 97 1.88 2.72 2.06
C THR A 97 2.87 2.45 0.93
N VAL A 98 2.45 1.65 -0.04
CA VAL A 98 3.17 1.47 -1.31
C VAL A 98 2.29 1.86 -2.48
N ALA A 99 2.84 2.65 -3.40
CA ALA A 99 2.25 3.00 -4.69
C ALA A 99 0.80 3.53 -4.58
N ALA A 100 -0.17 2.80 -5.12
CA ALA A 100 -1.58 3.17 -5.15
C ALA A 100 -2.23 3.28 -3.77
N ALA A 101 -1.73 2.56 -2.76
CA ALA A 101 -2.26 2.66 -1.39
C ALA A 101 -2.09 4.07 -0.79
N ALA A 102 -1.25 4.92 -1.38
CA ALA A 102 -1.15 6.34 -1.02
C ALA A 102 -2.49 7.06 -1.16
N THR A 103 -3.36 6.68 -2.12
CA THR A 103 -4.69 7.29 -2.27
C THR A 103 -5.57 7.01 -1.07
N GLN A 104 -5.57 5.77 -0.55
CA GLN A 104 -6.33 5.40 0.63
C GLN A 104 -5.84 6.14 1.87
N ALA A 105 -4.52 6.19 2.10
CA ALA A 105 -3.96 6.87 3.28
C ALA A 105 -4.20 8.38 3.25
N LEU A 106 -4.07 9.02 2.08
CA LEU A 106 -4.37 10.44 1.91
C LEU A 106 -5.87 10.72 2.09
N ARG A 107 -6.74 9.85 1.58
CA ARG A 107 -8.19 9.96 1.79
C ARG A 107 -8.57 9.76 3.26
N PHE A 108 -7.89 8.86 3.96
CA PHE A 108 -8.06 8.71 5.40
C PHE A 108 -7.61 9.98 6.15
N ALA A 109 -6.45 10.55 5.79
CA ALA A 109 -5.95 11.78 6.40
C ALA A 109 -6.86 12.99 6.14
N GLU A 110 -7.54 13.05 4.98
CA GLU A 110 -8.54 14.06 4.67
C GLU A 110 -9.77 13.94 5.58
N LYS A 111 -10.29 12.72 5.74
CA LYS A 111 -11.49 12.46 6.56
C LYS A 111 -11.21 12.58 8.07
N TYR A 112 -10.02 12.14 8.51
CA TYR A 112 -9.68 11.94 9.92
C TYR A 112 -8.27 12.48 10.26
N PRO A 113 -7.99 13.78 10.06
CA PRO A 113 -6.64 14.33 10.20
C PRO A 113 -6.03 14.09 11.59
N ASP A 114 -6.83 14.17 12.66
CA ASP A 114 -6.37 13.99 14.03
C ASP A 114 -6.10 12.51 14.40
N ARG A 115 -6.46 11.58 13.53
CA ARG A 115 -6.23 10.15 13.73
C ARG A 115 -5.02 9.61 12.98
N VAL A 116 -4.27 10.48 12.27
CA VAL A 116 -3.01 10.13 11.61
C VAL A 116 -1.83 10.63 12.43
N GLY A 117 -1.04 9.70 12.96
CA GLY A 117 0.13 10.02 13.77
C GLY A 117 1.40 10.26 12.94
N ALA A 118 1.55 9.55 11.83
CA ALA A 118 2.61 9.76 10.83
C ALA A 118 2.19 9.15 9.49
N LEU A 119 2.76 9.63 8.40
CA LEU A 119 2.47 9.17 7.04
C LEU A 119 3.76 8.84 6.31
N VAL A 120 3.91 7.59 5.85
CA VAL A 120 5.03 7.17 5.01
C VAL A 120 4.51 6.71 3.65
N LEU A 121 4.96 7.36 2.60
CA LEU A 121 4.53 7.13 1.23
C LEU A 121 5.70 6.56 0.40
N CYS A 122 5.69 5.24 0.15
CA CYS A 122 6.70 4.56 -0.65
C CYS A 122 6.29 4.56 -2.12
N ASN A 123 7.10 5.16 -2.99
CA ASN A 123 6.84 5.29 -4.44
C ASN A 123 5.40 5.73 -4.75
N PRO A 124 4.90 6.83 -4.15
CA PRO A 124 3.47 7.10 -4.08
C PRO A 124 2.82 7.38 -5.42
N ALA A 125 1.58 6.91 -5.56
CA ALA A 125 0.67 7.27 -6.64
C ALA A 125 -0.58 7.95 -6.05
N PRO A 126 -0.49 9.21 -5.59
CA PRO A 126 -1.60 9.90 -4.94
C PRO A 126 -2.73 10.27 -5.89
N GLY A 127 -2.53 10.08 -7.19
CA GLY A 127 -3.48 10.34 -8.26
C GLY A 127 -2.84 10.15 -9.62
N VAL A 128 -3.66 10.21 -10.65
CA VAL A 128 -3.25 10.09 -12.04
C VAL A 128 -3.97 11.15 -12.89
N ASP A 129 -3.35 11.55 -13.98
CA ASP A 129 -4.01 12.39 -14.99
C ASP A 129 -4.98 11.57 -15.87
N SER A 130 -5.76 12.25 -16.70
CA SER A 130 -6.77 11.60 -17.55
C SER A 130 -6.19 10.61 -18.55
N SER A 131 -5.00 10.86 -19.09
CA SER A 131 -4.34 9.96 -20.03
C SER A 131 -3.91 8.67 -19.33
N ARG A 132 -3.35 8.77 -18.13
CA ARG A 132 -2.98 7.63 -17.31
C ARG A 132 -4.20 6.88 -16.81
N ALA A 133 -5.29 7.57 -16.45
CA ALA A 133 -6.54 6.93 -16.04
C ALA A 133 -7.10 6.02 -17.15
N ALA A 134 -7.12 6.47 -18.41
CA ALA A 134 -7.53 5.65 -19.55
C ALA A 134 -6.70 4.37 -19.69
N VAL A 135 -5.37 4.47 -19.54
CA VAL A 135 -4.47 3.29 -19.55
C VAL A 135 -4.80 2.32 -18.41
N LEU A 136 -5.14 2.82 -17.21
CA LEU A 136 -5.52 1.99 -16.08
C LEU A 136 -6.86 1.28 -16.31
N ASP A 137 -7.83 1.97 -16.94
CA ASP A 137 -9.11 1.35 -17.33
C ASP A 137 -8.93 0.25 -18.38
N GLU A 138 -8.06 0.46 -19.38
CA GLU A 138 -7.71 -0.56 -20.36
C GLU A 138 -7.05 -1.78 -19.71
N ARG A 139 -6.10 -1.57 -18.78
CA ARG A 139 -5.46 -2.65 -18.02
C ARG A 139 -6.46 -3.42 -17.17
N ALA A 140 -7.41 -2.72 -16.53
CA ALA A 140 -8.48 -3.34 -15.78
C ALA A 140 -9.35 -4.26 -16.66
N ALA A 141 -9.78 -3.76 -17.82
CA ALA A 141 -10.57 -4.52 -18.76
C ALA A 141 -9.79 -5.71 -19.33
N PHE A 142 -8.51 -5.53 -19.64
CA PHE A 142 -7.62 -6.58 -20.14
C PHE A 142 -7.44 -7.68 -19.11
N ALA A 143 -7.12 -7.34 -17.86
CA ALA A 143 -6.95 -8.32 -16.80
C ALA A 143 -8.23 -9.14 -16.56
N ALA A 144 -9.39 -8.48 -16.50
CA ALA A 144 -10.68 -9.15 -16.32
C ALA A 144 -11.01 -10.13 -17.46
N ARG A 145 -10.58 -9.85 -18.68
CA ARG A 145 -10.83 -10.69 -19.86
C ARG A 145 -9.80 -11.79 -20.05
N GLU A 146 -8.50 -11.47 -19.93
CA GLU A 146 -7.39 -12.36 -20.29
C GLU A 146 -6.71 -13.01 -19.06
N GLY A 147 -7.02 -12.54 -17.86
CA GLY A 147 -6.48 -13.05 -16.60
C GLY A 147 -5.12 -12.46 -16.19
N MET A 148 -4.70 -12.82 -14.98
CA MET A 148 -3.51 -12.25 -14.34
C MET A 148 -2.22 -12.58 -15.09
N ARG A 149 -2.09 -13.80 -15.63
CA ARG A 149 -0.88 -14.22 -16.37
C ARG A 149 -0.64 -13.37 -17.63
N ALA A 150 -1.69 -13.10 -18.39
CA ALA A 150 -1.61 -12.27 -19.58
C ALA A 150 -1.25 -10.80 -19.25
N SER A 151 -1.61 -10.34 -18.06
CA SER A 151 -1.35 -8.97 -17.60
C SER A 151 0.10 -8.73 -17.14
N LEU A 152 0.90 -9.78 -16.88
CA LEU A 152 2.27 -9.66 -16.34
C LEU A 152 3.16 -8.68 -17.10
N PRO A 153 3.25 -8.70 -18.46
CA PRO A 153 4.18 -7.83 -19.18
C PRO A 153 3.93 -6.35 -18.98
N THR A 154 2.68 -5.93 -18.77
CA THR A 154 2.28 -4.53 -18.64
C THR A 154 2.09 -4.07 -17.19
N THR A 155 2.26 -4.98 -16.23
CA THR A 155 2.05 -4.73 -14.80
C THR A 155 3.26 -5.17 -13.98
N LEU A 156 3.29 -6.41 -13.50
CA LEU A 156 4.32 -6.89 -12.57
C LEU A 156 5.74 -6.80 -13.15
N ALA A 157 5.93 -7.13 -14.42
CA ALA A 157 7.25 -7.06 -15.05
C ALA A 157 7.88 -5.65 -15.05
N LEU A 158 7.04 -4.62 -15.02
CA LEU A 158 7.48 -3.22 -14.88
C LEU A 158 7.73 -2.82 -13.43
N SER A 159 6.90 -3.32 -12.51
CA SER A 159 6.94 -2.93 -11.10
C SER A 159 7.95 -3.74 -10.29
N TYR A 160 8.14 -4.99 -10.65
CA TYR A 160 9.07 -5.90 -9.98
C TYR A 160 9.92 -6.66 -11.01
N PRO A 161 10.90 -6.00 -11.64
CA PRO A 161 11.87 -6.71 -12.47
C PRO A 161 12.59 -7.80 -11.65
N PRO A 162 12.71 -9.05 -12.16
CA PRO A 162 13.23 -10.17 -11.36
C PRO A 162 14.67 -10.01 -10.84
N GLN A 163 15.44 -9.11 -11.45
CA GLN A 163 16.80 -8.79 -11.05
C GLN A 163 16.88 -7.84 -9.84
N LEU A 164 15.76 -7.23 -9.44
CA LEU A 164 15.69 -6.38 -8.26
C LEU A 164 15.12 -7.17 -7.08
N GLY A 165 15.97 -7.46 -6.12
CA GLY A 165 15.62 -8.23 -4.92
C GLY A 165 16.00 -9.72 -5.01
N GLU A 166 15.68 -10.44 -3.95
CA GLU A 166 15.96 -11.87 -3.81
C GLU A 166 15.03 -12.72 -4.70
N ARG A 167 15.61 -13.71 -5.39
CA ARG A 167 14.85 -14.59 -6.30
C ARG A 167 13.67 -15.29 -5.62
N ALA A 168 13.88 -15.82 -4.42
CA ALA A 168 12.82 -16.51 -3.67
C ALA A 168 11.67 -15.55 -3.30
N ALA A 169 11.98 -14.30 -2.94
CA ALA A 169 10.99 -13.27 -2.66
C ALA A 169 10.19 -12.91 -3.93
N TYR A 170 10.85 -12.78 -5.06
CA TYR A 170 10.19 -12.56 -6.35
C TYR A 170 9.26 -13.72 -6.73
N GLU A 171 9.71 -14.97 -6.63
CA GLU A 171 8.91 -16.15 -6.95
C GLU A 171 7.68 -16.28 -6.05
N ALA A 172 7.84 -16.03 -4.75
CA ALA A 172 6.73 -15.99 -3.81
C ALA A 172 5.73 -14.85 -4.13
N TYR A 173 6.23 -13.66 -4.47
CA TYR A 173 5.40 -12.54 -4.90
C TYR A 173 4.64 -12.86 -6.19
N LEU A 174 5.33 -13.40 -7.20
CA LEU A 174 4.72 -13.80 -8.48
C LEU A 174 3.59 -14.82 -8.27
N GLY A 175 3.78 -15.80 -7.40
CA GLY A 175 2.75 -16.78 -7.05
C GLY A 175 1.49 -16.12 -6.51
N ARG A 176 1.64 -15.24 -5.52
CA ARG A 176 0.52 -14.47 -4.94
C ARG A 176 -0.14 -13.53 -5.95
N TYR A 177 0.68 -12.85 -6.77
CA TYR A 177 0.18 -11.97 -7.82
C TYR A 177 -0.70 -12.71 -8.82
N LEU A 178 -0.27 -13.89 -9.28
CA LEU A 178 -1.04 -14.73 -10.22
C LEU A 178 -2.31 -15.32 -9.59
N ALA A 179 -2.36 -15.44 -8.27
CA ALA A 179 -3.52 -15.93 -7.53
C ALA A 179 -4.62 -14.85 -7.31
N ASN A 180 -4.34 -13.58 -7.64
CA ASN A 180 -5.37 -12.53 -7.55
C ASN A 180 -6.56 -12.84 -8.48
N ASP A 181 -7.76 -12.48 -8.04
CA ASP A 181 -8.95 -12.42 -8.89
C ASP A 181 -8.79 -11.28 -9.91
N PRO A 182 -8.80 -11.56 -11.23
CA PRO A 182 -8.50 -10.56 -12.24
C PRO A 182 -9.58 -9.47 -12.34
N VAL A 183 -10.82 -9.75 -11.93
CA VAL A 183 -11.92 -8.77 -11.91
C VAL A 183 -11.70 -7.80 -10.75
N CYS A 184 -11.43 -8.31 -9.55
CA CYS A 184 -11.12 -7.47 -8.38
C CYS A 184 -9.84 -6.65 -8.57
N PHE A 185 -8.82 -7.23 -9.20
CA PHE A 185 -7.61 -6.52 -9.60
C PHE A 185 -7.93 -5.35 -10.54
N GLY A 186 -8.84 -5.58 -11.50
CA GLY A 186 -9.36 -4.52 -12.39
C GLY A 186 -10.10 -3.41 -11.61
N PHE A 187 -10.90 -3.77 -10.62
CA PHE A 187 -11.57 -2.76 -9.77
C PHE A 187 -10.60 -1.89 -9.00
N ALA A 188 -9.49 -2.46 -8.50
CA ALA A 188 -8.44 -1.70 -7.83
C ALA A 188 -7.74 -0.70 -8.79
N PHE A 189 -7.50 -1.07 -10.04
CA PHE A 189 -7.02 -0.13 -11.07
C PHE A 189 -8.00 1.03 -11.31
N ARG A 190 -9.29 0.73 -11.39
CA ARG A 190 -10.32 1.76 -11.60
C ARG A 190 -10.48 2.67 -10.38
N ALA A 191 -10.35 2.13 -9.17
CA ALA A 191 -10.34 2.95 -7.96
C ALA A 191 -9.19 3.97 -8.00
N LEU A 192 -7.98 3.56 -8.40
CA LEU A 192 -6.85 4.48 -8.61
C LEU A 192 -7.12 5.47 -9.75
N ALA A 193 -7.65 5.01 -10.89
CA ALA A 193 -7.93 5.86 -12.05
C ALA A 193 -8.90 7.01 -11.74
N ARG A 194 -9.84 6.78 -10.82
CA ARG A 194 -10.89 7.75 -10.44
C ARG A 194 -10.55 8.57 -9.19
N THR A 195 -9.37 8.36 -8.59
CA THR A 195 -8.97 9.04 -7.36
C THR A 195 -7.80 9.97 -7.61
N ASN A 196 -7.93 11.24 -7.20
CA ASN A 196 -6.84 12.20 -7.24
C ASN A 196 -6.76 12.94 -5.90
N MET A 197 -5.72 12.64 -5.14
CA MET A 197 -5.48 13.19 -3.80
C MET A 197 -4.33 14.22 -3.79
N LEU A 198 -3.89 14.71 -4.94
CA LEU A 198 -2.80 15.69 -5.03
C LEU A 198 -3.10 16.99 -4.26
N HIS A 199 -4.38 17.37 -4.18
CA HIS A 199 -4.83 18.55 -3.44
C HIS A 199 -4.62 18.41 -1.92
N MET A 200 -4.49 17.19 -1.41
CA MET A 200 -4.27 16.93 0.01
C MET A 200 -2.83 17.12 0.45
N LEU A 201 -1.86 17.04 -0.45
CA LEU A 201 -0.43 17.10 -0.09
C LEU A 201 -0.08 18.36 0.72
N PRO A 202 -0.51 19.57 0.34
CA PRO A 202 -0.24 20.78 1.13
C PRO A 202 -1.02 20.85 2.46
N GLN A 203 -2.00 19.98 2.68
CA GLN A 203 -2.86 19.96 3.86
C GLN A 203 -2.41 18.95 4.92
N ILE A 204 -1.39 18.12 4.62
CA ILE A 204 -0.84 17.14 5.57
C ILE A 204 -0.20 17.89 6.73
N ARG A 205 -0.61 17.53 7.96
CA ARG A 205 -0.15 18.18 9.22
C ARG A 205 0.68 17.25 10.09
N CYS A 206 0.54 15.93 9.92
CA CYS A 206 1.33 14.96 10.67
C CYS A 206 2.76 14.87 10.10
N PRO A 207 3.73 14.35 10.86
CA PRO A 207 5.03 13.98 10.32
C PRO A 207 4.89 13.10 9.07
N ALA A 208 5.55 13.49 7.97
CA ALA A 208 5.45 12.78 6.71
C ALA A 208 6.82 12.46 6.12
N MET A 209 6.94 11.29 5.50
CA MET A 209 8.12 10.87 4.76
C MET A 209 7.71 10.28 3.41
N VAL A 210 8.39 10.70 2.35
CA VAL A 210 8.27 10.10 1.02
C VAL A 210 9.54 9.29 0.76
N VAL A 211 9.39 8.00 0.47
CA VAL A 211 10.50 7.10 0.17
C VAL A 211 10.42 6.68 -1.28
N ALA A 212 11.51 6.78 -2.02
CA ALA A 212 11.56 6.36 -3.42
C ALA A 212 12.66 5.30 -3.64
N GLY A 213 12.40 4.38 -4.58
CA GLY A 213 13.42 3.46 -5.10
C GLY A 213 14.11 4.05 -6.32
N ARG A 214 15.45 3.99 -6.37
CA ARG A 214 16.23 4.52 -7.51
C ARG A 214 15.87 3.82 -8.83
N HIS A 215 15.55 2.55 -8.78
CA HIS A 215 15.24 1.71 -9.94
C HIS A 215 13.74 1.60 -10.25
N ASP A 216 12.91 2.46 -9.65
CA ASP A 216 11.47 2.50 -9.97
C ASP A 216 11.24 3.11 -11.35
N THR A 217 10.83 2.27 -12.30
CA THR A 217 10.49 2.69 -13.67
C THR A 217 9.02 3.08 -13.84
N VAL A 218 8.16 2.71 -12.86
CA VAL A 218 6.73 3.03 -12.86
C VAL A 218 6.47 4.42 -12.31
N ARG A 219 7.22 4.78 -11.25
CA ARG A 219 7.19 6.07 -10.56
C ARG A 219 8.63 6.58 -10.35
N PRO A 220 9.23 7.20 -11.37
CA PRO A 220 10.61 7.70 -11.27
C PRO A 220 10.82 8.55 -10.02
N HIS A 221 11.89 8.30 -9.30
CA HIS A 221 12.19 8.92 -8.00
C HIS A 221 12.16 10.46 -8.02
N ALA A 222 12.49 11.08 -9.15
CA ALA A 222 12.37 12.54 -9.32
C ALA A 222 10.95 13.04 -9.10
N GLY A 223 9.92 12.30 -9.60
CA GLY A 223 8.52 12.61 -9.36
C GLY A 223 8.13 12.49 -7.88
N SER A 224 8.65 11.48 -7.19
CA SER A 224 8.45 11.32 -5.74
C SER A 224 9.10 12.43 -4.93
N ALA A 225 10.28 12.90 -5.33
CA ALA A 225 10.95 14.06 -4.72
C ALA A 225 10.12 15.35 -4.89
N GLU A 226 9.53 15.57 -6.07
CA GLU A 226 8.63 16.71 -6.30
C GLU A 226 7.33 16.60 -5.50
N LEU A 227 6.81 15.40 -5.27
CA LEU A 227 5.67 15.17 -4.37
C LEU A 227 6.01 15.51 -2.92
N ALA A 228 7.20 15.11 -2.45
CA ALA A 228 7.65 15.41 -1.09
C ALA A 228 7.70 16.93 -0.82
N LYS A 229 8.16 17.73 -1.79
CA LYS A 229 8.18 19.20 -1.68
C LYS A 229 6.79 19.84 -1.49
N LYS A 230 5.73 19.14 -1.90
CA LYS A 230 4.34 19.63 -1.75
C LYS A 230 3.75 19.34 -0.36
N ILE A 231 4.41 18.51 0.44
CA ILE A 231 3.98 18.17 1.80
C ILE A 231 4.78 19.01 2.80
N PRO A 232 4.16 19.85 3.62
CA PRO A 232 4.87 20.71 4.58
C PRO A 232 5.77 19.90 5.51
N GLY A 233 7.08 20.18 5.52
CA GLY A 233 8.03 19.53 6.42
C GLY A 233 8.31 18.05 6.13
N ALA A 234 7.88 17.53 4.99
CA ALA A 234 8.12 16.12 4.66
C ALA A 234 9.60 15.84 4.42
N ARG A 235 10.06 14.71 4.96
CA ARG A 235 11.36 14.12 4.66
C ARG A 235 11.26 13.36 3.33
N PHE A 236 12.29 13.47 2.49
CA PHE A 236 12.45 12.65 1.27
C PHE A 236 13.65 11.74 1.42
N GLU A 237 13.46 10.46 1.13
CA GLU A 237 14.51 9.44 1.17
C GLU A 237 14.56 8.66 -0.14
N LEU A 238 15.79 8.36 -0.60
CA LEU A 238 16.03 7.57 -1.79
C LEU A 238 16.79 6.29 -1.42
N ILE A 239 16.20 5.15 -1.72
CA ILE A 239 16.83 3.83 -1.54
C ILE A 239 17.50 3.44 -2.85
N ASP A 240 18.83 3.35 -2.83
CA ASP A 240 19.66 3.18 -4.04
C ASP A 240 19.44 1.84 -4.75
N ASP A 241 19.21 0.76 -4.01
CA ASP A 241 18.95 -0.59 -4.52
C ASP A 241 17.45 -0.92 -4.61
N GLY A 242 16.59 0.07 -4.35
CA GLY A 242 15.13 -0.09 -4.34
C GLY A 242 14.49 0.03 -5.72
N GLY A 243 13.47 -0.80 -5.98
CA GLY A 243 12.54 -0.68 -7.11
C GLY A 243 11.18 -0.11 -6.69
N HIS A 244 10.11 -0.51 -7.40
CA HIS A 244 8.76 0.01 -7.15
C HIS A 244 8.12 -0.55 -5.87
N PHE A 245 8.40 -1.82 -5.52
CA PHE A 245 7.84 -2.49 -4.34
C PHE A 245 8.89 -2.60 -3.22
N LEU A 246 9.21 -1.46 -2.59
CA LEU A 246 10.25 -1.33 -1.57
C LEU A 246 10.18 -2.36 -0.44
N PRO A 247 9.00 -2.75 0.09
CA PRO A 247 8.92 -3.74 1.17
C PRO A 247 9.47 -5.12 0.80
N THR A 248 9.44 -5.48 -0.48
CA THR A 248 9.94 -6.77 -0.98
C THR A 248 11.31 -6.67 -1.64
N GLN A 249 11.63 -5.53 -2.26
CA GLN A 249 12.86 -5.34 -3.02
C GLN A 249 14.01 -4.76 -2.19
N ALA A 250 13.69 -3.95 -1.17
CA ALA A 250 14.66 -3.25 -0.33
C ALA A 250 14.22 -3.23 1.16
N ALA A 251 13.67 -4.35 1.66
CA ALA A 251 13.05 -4.45 2.97
C ALA A 251 13.94 -3.95 4.10
N ARG A 252 15.24 -4.29 4.10
CA ARG A 252 16.20 -3.91 5.15
C ARG A 252 16.37 -2.38 5.22
N ALA A 253 16.59 -1.75 4.07
CA ALA A 253 16.78 -0.30 4.02
C ALA A 253 15.50 0.44 4.41
N LEU A 254 14.34 -0.04 3.91
CA LEU A 254 13.05 0.53 4.27
C LEU A 254 12.78 0.39 5.77
N THR A 255 13.03 -0.78 6.36
CA THR A 255 12.81 -1.01 7.80
C THR A 255 13.64 -0.04 8.64
N ALA A 256 14.92 0.16 8.33
CA ALA A 256 15.78 1.10 9.05
C ALA A 256 15.23 2.54 9.01
N LEU A 257 14.74 2.99 7.86
CA LEU A 257 14.10 4.31 7.72
C LEU A 257 12.82 4.41 8.55
N LEU A 258 11.99 3.36 8.57
CA LEU A 258 10.76 3.33 9.35
C LEU A 258 11.02 3.37 10.86
N GLU A 259 12.00 2.59 11.35
CA GLU A 259 12.38 2.57 12.77
C GLU A 259 12.96 3.91 13.26
N GLU A 260 13.67 4.62 12.38
CA GLU A 260 14.21 5.95 12.66
C GLU A 260 13.12 7.02 12.65
N PHE A 261 12.19 6.94 11.70
CA PHE A 261 11.24 8.02 11.42
C PHE A 261 9.96 7.94 12.26
N LEU A 262 9.42 6.74 12.50
CA LEU A 262 8.12 6.60 13.15
C LEU A 262 8.19 6.97 14.64
N PRO A 263 7.29 7.86 15.13
CA PRO A 263 7.22 8.20 16.55
C PRO A 263 6.88 6.98 17.40
N ARG A 264 7.62 6.77 18.49
CA ARG A 264 7.38 5.69 19.47
C ARG A 264 6.28 6.02 20.46
#